data_a3b7a33814161fc332ea08273255ce3a
#
_entry.id   a3b7a33814161fc332ea08273255ce3a
#
_cell.length_a   1.000
_cell.length_b   1.000
_cell.length_c   1.000
_cell.angle_alpha   90.00
_cell.angle_beta   90.00
_cell.angle_gamma   90.00
#
_symmetry.space_group_name_H-M   'P 1'
#
loop_
_entity.id
_entity.type
_entity.pdbx_description
1 polymer ?
#
loop_
_entity_poly.entity_id
_entity_poly.type
_entity_poly.pdbx_seq_one_letter_code
_entity_poly.pdbx_strand_id
1 'polypeptide(L)'
;MPDYGHELMFGTFTTPSAKDPQHAVAIAQVAEAAGLDAVTIQDHPYNSDFLDTYTLLTWIAAKTSRIRVAANVTNLPLRPPVVLAKAAASIDLLSGGRFEMGLGAGGFGDAIKAAGGRDLTAGQRVDALEEAIGIMRSIWDTSRAGLKHEGEHYQINGLRRGPRPAHEIGIWLGAYKPRMLRITGAKADGWLPSWDYLKSPTMVESNAMIDEAARAAGRQPSDIKRLLNFGRPAIQSANGGFLQGPVRQWVEQLSELILEHGFSGFFFGGDDPDLLRAIGEEIAPEVRSVVSRARAGSGVVAPRPSAVLSKRMEGIDYDGLPPALADRAIEPGDFRYEGVRHSYIWSGRPGLVIKPETAEEVSAAVLYARKQDVPLSVRSGGHGISGRSTNRGGIIIDLGSMNAIEVLDAQSGLVRLGAGARWSEVAAKLGEHGLAMSSGDYGGVGVGGLATAGGLGYLARKFGLTIDHVAAAEIVLADGRIVRADKDNEPDLLWAIRGAGGNFGIVTSFELEAYPLGNVIQAVQVFDGSDMAGVLERWGALVEASPRELTSFLMAVPGRADQGPLAQAISVYAGEDADAAAEAINALGEAGPILDQRAYLTPY
;
A
#
# COMPACT_ATOMS: atom_id res chain seq x y z
N MET A 1 12.02 -12.08 -29.13
CA MET A 1 10.63 -12.30 -28.68
C MET A 1 10.05 -10.96 -28.31
N PRO A 2 8.76 -10.74 -28.45
CA PRO A 2 8.19 -9.44 -28.09
C PRO A 2 8.20 -9.25 -26.56
N ASP A 3 8.44 -8.02 -26.13
CA ASP A 3 8.11 -7.58 -24.79
C ASP A 3 6.61 -7.82 -24.53
N TYR A 4 6.26 -8.50 -23.45
CA TYR A 4 4.85 -8.77 -23.10
C TYR A 4 4.17 -7.56 -22.42
N GLY A 5 4.87 -6.45 -22.23
CA GLY A 5 4.33 -5.21 -21.68
C GLY A 5 4.05 -5.21 -20.18
N HIS A 6 4.47 -6.24 -19.43
CA HIS A 6 4.23 -6.29 -17.99
C HIS A 6 4.86 -5.11 -17.24
N GLU A 7 4.23 -4.71 -16.12
CA GLU A 7 4.84 -3.83 -15.12
C GLU A 7 6.16 -4.42 -14.62
N LEU A 8 7.19 -3.59 -14.51
CA LEU A 8 8.52 -4.04 -14.09
C LEU A 8 8.58 -4.16 -12.57
N MET A 9 9.13 -5.28 -12.10
CA MET A 9 9.28 -5.60 -10.69
C MET A 9 10.77 -5.82 -10.36
N PHE A 10 11.27 -5.09 -9.37
CA PHE A 10 12.62 -5.23 -8.85
C PHE A 10 12.55 -5.63 -7.38
N GLY A 11 13.31 -6.62 -6.97
CA GLY A 11 13.22 -7.13 -5.62
C GLY A 11 14.45 -7.88 -5.14
N THR A 12 14.36 -8.44 -3.94
CA THR A 12 15.44 -9.21 -3.33
C THR A 12 15.25 -10.71 -3.51
N PHE A 13 16.36 -11.45 -3.51
CA PHE A 13 16.42 -12.90 -3.35
C PHE A 13 17.20 -13.20 -2.06
N THR A 14 16.50 -13.14 -0.92
CA THR A 14 17.09 -13.05 0.41
C THR A 14 17.22 -14.42 1.07
N THR A 15 18.31 -14.59 1.83
CA THR A 15 18.61 -15.80 2.60
C THR A 15 17.95 -15.72 3.99
N PRO A 16 17.12 -16.69 4.38
CA PRO A 16 16.44 -16.70 5.69
C PRO A 16 17.35 -17.20 6.83
N SER A 17 18.50 -16.56 7.05
CA SER A 17 19.50 -17.02 8.02
C SER A 17 19.00 -16.96 9.46
N ALA A 18 19.11 -18.09 10.19
CA ALA A 18 18.83 -18.15 11.63
C ALA A 18 20.00 -17.62 12.49
N LYS A 19 21.19 -17.37 11.91
CA LYS A 19 22.36 -16.81 12.64
C LYS A 19 22.12 -15.34 13.03
N ASP A 20 21.44 -14.60 12.18
CA ASP A 20 20.92 -13.27 12.49
C ASP A 20 19.45 -13.19 12.05
N PRO A 21 18.50 -13.52 12.93
CA PRO A 21 17.09 -13.58 12.57
C PRO A 21 16.47 -12.26 12.16
N GLN A 22 17.07 -11.11 12.54
CA GLN A 22 16.57 -9.79 12.16
C GLN A 22 17.15 -9.29 10.83
N HIS A 23 18.21 -9.90 10.33
CA HIS A 23 18.88 -9.45 9.10
C HIS A 23 17.93 -9.43 7.89
N ALA A 24 17.20 -10.52 7.65
CA ALA A 24 16.24 -10.58 6.53
C ALA A 24 15.12 -9.53 6.65
N VAL A 25 14.71 -9.19 7.88
CA VAL A 25 13.72 -8.12 8.13
C VAL A 25 14.32 -6.76 7.83
N ALA A 26 15.57 -6.50 8.25
CA ALA A 26 16.27 -5.26 7.97
C ALA A 26 16.50 -5.08 6.44
N ILE A 27 16.89 -6.13 5.74
CA ILE A 27 17.00 -6.15 4.27
C ILE A 27 15.66 -5.80 3.61
N ALA A 28 14.55 -6.35 4.09
CA ALA A 28 13.21 -6.04 3.57
C ALA A 28 12.85 -4.55 3.78
N GLN A 29 13.18 -3.99 4.92
CA GLN A 29 12.92 -2.56 5.22
C GLN A 29 13.80 -1.64 4.37
N VAL A 30 15.08 -2.00 4.17
CA VAL A 30 15.97 -1.26 3.25
C VAL A 30 15.43 -1.33 1.81
N ALA A 31 15.03 -2.51 1.36
CA ALA A 31 14.46 -2.70 0.03
C ALA A 31 13.17 -1.85 -0.17
N GLU A 32 12.29 -1.81 0.83
CA GLU A 32 11.09 -0.98 0.80
C GLU A 32 11.41 0.52 0.76
N ALA A 33 12.36 0.97 1.59
CA ALA A 33 12.79 2.37 1.65
C ALA A 33 13.47 2.81 0.35
N ALA A 34 14.26 1.93 -0.28
CA ALA A 34 14.89 2.17 -1.57
C ALA A 34 13.92 2.12 -2.77
N GLY A 35 12.64 1.84 -2.55
CA GLY A 35 11.64 1.83 -3.62
C GLY A 35 11.51 0.51 -4.38
N LEU A 36 12.10 -0.59 -3.91
CA LEU A 36 11.94 -1.90 -4.52
C LEU A 36 10.50 -2.45 -4.34
N ASP A 37 10.10 -3.38 -5.20
CA ASP A 37 8.72 -3.86 -5.32
C ASP A 37 8.46 -5.14 -4.54
N ALA A 38 9.47 -5.99 -4.33
CA ALA A 38 9.27 -7.29 -3.68
C ALA A 38 10.48 -7.77 -2.87
N VAL A 39 10.19 -8.50 -1.80
CA VAL A 39 11.15 -9.31 -1.05
C VAL A 39 10.81 -10.77 -1.25
N THR A 40 11.77 -11.56 -1.72
CA THR A 40 11.59 -12.99 -1.90
C THR A 40 12.54 -13.79 -1.02
N ILE A 41 12.04 -14.87 -0.41
CA ILE A 41 12.74 -15.67 0.58
C ILE A 41 12.83 -17.13 0.12
N GLN A 42 14.03 -17.73 0.25
CA GLN A 42 14.24 -19.14 -0.04
C GLN A 42 13.48 -20.05 0.93
N ASP A 43 12.92 -21.17 0.44
CA ASP A 43 12.23 -22.17 1.27
C ASP A 43 12.94 -23.53 1.24
N HIS A 44 13.88 -23.71 2.15
CA HIS A 44 14.65 -24.94 2.34
C HIS A 44 14.48 -25.45 3.78
N PRO A 45 13.31 -26.03 4.16
CA PRO A 45 13.01 -26.44 5.55
C PRO A 45 13.97 -27.48 6.14
N TYR A 46 14.71 -28.18 5.29
CA TYR A 46 15.76 -29.14 5.68
C TYR A 46 17.11 -28.50 5.99
N ASN A 47 17.26 -27.18 5.81
CA ASN A 47 18.49 -26.46 6.17
C ASN A 47 18.39 -25.96 7.61
N SER A 48 19.25 -26.50 8.49
CA SER A 48 19.25 -26.16 9.92
C SER A 48 19.58 -24.70 10.24
N ASP A 49 20.25 -24.00 9.33
CA ASP A 49 20.64 -22.60 9.48
C ASP A 49 19.58 -21.62 8.97
N PHE A 50 18.40 -22.12 8.51
CA PHE A 50 17.35 -21.29 7.94
C PHE A 50 16.13 -21.20 8.86
N LEU A 51 15.55 -20.01 8.92
CA LEU A 51 14.22 -19.78 9.49
C LEU A 51 13.13 -20.38 8.60
N ASP A 52 11.98 -20.73 9.18
CA ASP A 52 10.81 -21.11 8.37
C ASP A 52 10.35 -19.92 7.53
N THR A 53 10.24 -20.17 6.24
CA THR A 53 9.97 -19.12 5.25
C THR A 53 8.62 -18.43 5.44
N TYR A 54 7.55 -19.17 5.74
CA TYR A 54 6.21 -18.59 5.90
C TYR A 54 6.06 -17.78 7.19
N THR A 55 6.71 -18.23 8.26
CA THR A 55 6.82 -17.47 9.51
C THR A 55 7.57 -16.16 9.28
N LEU A 56 8.71 -16.22 8.58
CA LEU A 56 9.52 -15.04 8.27
C LEU A 56 8.78 -14.06 7.33
N LEU A 57 8.14 -14.54 6.27
CA LEU A 57 7.34 -13.71 5.34
C LEU A 57 6.20 -13.01 6.06
N THR A 58 5.53 -13.69 7.01
CA THR A 58 4.48 -13.06 7.84
C THR A 58 5.06 -11.92 8.69
N TRP A 59 6.23 -12.15 9.29
CA TRP A 59 6.90 -11.15 10.12
C TRP A 59 7.38 -9.95 9.30
N ILE A 60 7.98 -10.18 8.12
CA ILE A 60 8.37 -9.13 7.17
C ILE A 60 7.15 -8.32 6.74
N ALA A 61 6.05 -8.98 6.37
CA ALA A 61 4.82 -8.30 5.98
C ALA A 61 4.25 -7.40 7.08
N ALA A 62 4.40 -7.81 8.37
CA ALA A 62 4.00 -7.01 9.53
C ALA A 62 4.95 -5.83 9.82
N LYS A 63 6.19 -5.86 9.32
CA LYS A 63 7.23 -4.82 9.51
C LYS A 63 7.42 -3.90 8.32
N THR A 64 6.65 -4.11 7.27
CA THR A 64 6.66 -3.34 6.02
C THR A 64 5.23 -2.94 5.64
N SER A 65 5.08 -1.96 4.76
CA SER A 65 3.76 -1.38 4.43
C SER A 65 3.36 -1.53 2.96
N ARG A 66 4.34 -1.56 2.04
CA ARG A 66 4.14 -1.49 0.60
C ARG A 66 4.71 -2.69 -0.16
N ILE A 67 5.91 -3.14 0.23
CA ILE A 67 6.66 -4.14 -0.51
C ILE A 67 5.94 -5.49 -0.51
N ARG A 68 5.91 -6.18 -1.65
CA ARG A 68 5.37 -7.54 -1.77
C ARG A 68 6.29 -8.55 -1.10
N VAL A 69 5.71 -9.66 -0.65
CA VAL A 69 6.45 -10.77 -0.05
C VAL A 69 6.12 -12.07 -0.79
N ALA A 70 7.15 -12.88 -1.10
CA ALA A 70 6.96 -14.15 -1.78
C ALA A 70 7.98 -15.20 -1.33
N ALA A 71 7.59 -16.47 -1.34
CA ALA A 71 8.56 -17.56 -1.26
C ALA A 71 9.23 -17.75 -2.63
N ASN A 72 10.53 -18.05 -2.68
CA ASN A 72 11.30 -18.18 -3.92
C ASN A 72 12.25 -19.41 -3.87
N VAL A 73 11.71 -20.62 -4.08
CA VAL A 73 10.30 -20.99 -4.24
C VAL A 73 9.91 -21.96 -3.13
N THR A 74 8.62 -21.99 -2.77
CA THR A 74 8.07 -22.91 -1.77
C THR A 74 8.40 -24.37 -2.07
N ASN A 75 8.87 -25.11 -1.07
CA ASN A 75 9.12 -26.54 -1.17
C ASN A 75 7.81 -27.32 -0.94
N LEU A 76 7.03 -27.52 -2.01
CA LEU A 76 5.73 -28.17 -1.95
C LEU A 76 5.75 -29.57 -1.30
N PRO A 77 6.74 -30.45 -1.52
CA PRO A 77 6.76 -31.77 -0.89
C PRO A 77 6.73 -31.78 0.64
N LEU A 78 7.18 -30.68 1.26
CA LEU A 78 7.18 -30.50 2.71
C LEU A 78 6.01 -29.64 3.22
N ARG A 79 5.13 -29.14 2.34
CA ARG A 79 4.01 -28.27 2.69
C ARG A 79 2.71 -28.76 2.04
N PRO A 80 1.80 -29.43 2.78
CA PRO A 80 0.52 -29.88 2.23
C PRO A 80 -0.28 -28.75 1.58
N PRO A 81 -0.83 -28.92 0.36
CA PRO A 81 -1.41 -27.83 -0.43
C PRO A 81 -2.58 -27.12 0.25
N VAL A 82 -3.37 -27.83 1.08
CA VAL A 82 -4.47 -27.23 1.83
C VAL A 82 -3.96 -26.24 2.87
N VAL A 83 -2.96 -26.65 3.66
CA VAL A 83 -2.35 -25.80 4.71
C VAL A 83 -1.60 -24.64 4.06
N LEU A 84 -0.89 -24.95 2.97
CA LEU A 84 -0.16 -23.96 2.18
C LEU A 84 -1.08 -22.87 1.62
N ALA A 85 -2.20 -23.26 0.99
CA ALA A 85 -3.20 -22.32 0.48
C ALA A 85 -3.79 -21.43 1.58
N LYS A 86 -4.03 -22.02 2.76
CA LYS A 86 -4.54 -21.26 3.91
C LYS A 86 -3.51 -20.29 4.46
N ALA A 87 -2.25 -20.70 4.59
CA ALA A 87 -1.15 -19.82 5.02
C ALA A 87 -0.97 -18.64 4.07
N ALA A 88 -0.92 -18.91 2.75
CA ALA A 88 -0.83 -17.91 1.70
C ALA A 88 -1.97 -16.87 1.78
N ALA A 89 -3.22 -17.34 1.83
CA ALA A 89 -4.39 -16.46 1.95
C ALA A 89 -4.39 -15.66 3.27
N SER A 90 -3.85 -16.23 4.35
CA SER A 90 -3.75 -15.53 5.64
C SER A 90 -2.71 -14.41 5.59
N ILE A 91 -1.52 -14.65 5.03
CA ILE A 91 -0.50 -13.61 4.84
C ILE A 91 -1.04 -12.53 3.92
N ASP A 92 -1.73 -12.90 2.86
CA ASP A 92 -2.30 -11.98 1.89
C ASP A 92 -3.34 -11.06 2.53
N LEU A 93 -4.28 -11.60 3.30
CA LEU A 93 -5.27 -10.83 4.05
C LEU A 93 -4.63 -9.91 5.09
N LEU A 94 -3.66 -10.42 5.87
CA LEU A 94 -2.98 -9.65 6.92
C LEU A 94 -2.08 -8.55 6.35
N SER A 95 -1.52 -8.74 5.17
CA SER A 95 -0.68 -7.77 4.48
C SER A 95 -1.44 -6.80 3.55
N GLY A 96 -2.76 -6.99 3.40
CA GLY A 96 -3.56 -6.16 2.48
C GLY A 96 -3.31 -6.44 1.00
N GLY A 97 -3.06 -7.71 0.63
CA GLY A 97 -2.90 -8.13 -0.77
C GLY A 97 -1.47 -8.09 -1.29
N ARG A 98 -0.46 -8.26 -0.42
CA ARG A 98 0.96 -8.17 -0.80
C ARG A 98 1.68 -9.53 -0.93
N PHE A 99 0.99 -10.65 -0.83
CA PHE A 99 1.61 -11.98 -0.91
C PHE A 99 1.53 -12.57 -2.32
N GLU A 100 2.64 -13.13 -2.82
CA GLU A 100 2.70 -13.91 -4.05
C GLU A 100 3.29 -15.30 -3.78
N MET A 101 2.91 -16.29 -4.58
CA MET A 101 3.28 -17.69 -4.36
C MET A 101 4.34 -18.17 -5.35
N GLY A 102 5.60 -18.12 -4.96
CA GLY A 102 6.60 -18.91 -5.68
C GLY A 102 6.49 -20.40 -5.27
N LEU A 103 6.41 -21.31 -6.23
CA LEU A 103 6.16 -22.74 -6.00
C LEU A 103 7.12 -23.62 -6.77
N GLY A 104 7.69 -24.63 -6.11
CA GLY A 104 8.59 -25.61 -6.68
C GLY A 104 8.16 -27.06 -6.40
N ALA A 105 8.44 -27.95 -7.34
CA ALA A 105 8.17 -29.38 -7.21
C ALA A 105 9.12 -30.10 -6.22
N GLY A 106 10.16 -29.41 -5.73
CA GLY A 106 11.18 -29.98 -4.84
C GLY A 106 12.35 -30.59 -5.61
N GLY A 107 13.48 -29.82 -5.72
CA GLY A 107 14.67 -30.25 -6.46
C GLY A 107 15.58 -31.22 -5.69
N PHE A 108 15.58 -31.16 -4.36
CA PHE A 108 16.51 -31.87 -3.47
C PHE A 108 15.82 -33.08 -2.81
N GLY A 109 15.57 -34.15 -3.61
CA GLY A 109 14.77 -35.32 -3.18
C GLY A 109 15.28 -35.98 -1.90
N ASP A 110 16.58 -36.20 -1.75
CA ASP A 110 17.19 -36.85 -0.57
C ASP A 110 17.00 -36.00 0.70
N ALA A 111 17.16 -34.69 0.60
CA ALA A 111 16.95 -33.77 1.71
C ALA A 111 15.45 -33.69 2.11
N ILE A 112 14.56 -33.71 1.13
CA ILE A 112 13.11 -33.76 1.35
C ILE A 112 12.73 -35.04 2.10
N LYS A 113 13.25 -36.20 1.67
CA LYS A 113 13.03 -37.50 2.30
C LYS A 113 13.59 -37.52 3.73
N ALA A 114 14.80 -37.00 3.93
CA ALA A 114 15.42 -36.89 5.26
C ALA A 114 14.60 -36.01 6.22
N ALA A 115 13.90 -35.01 5.71
CA ALA A 115 13.02 -34.14 6.47
C ALA A 115 11.58 -34.71 6.68
N GLY A 116 11.36 -35.99 6.33
CA GLY A 116 10.04 -36.64 6.49
C GLY A 116 9.06 -36.39 5.35
N GLY A 117 9.50 -35.78 4.24
CA GLY A 117 8.69 -35.63 3.05
C GLY A 117 8.47 -36.96 2.31
N ARG A 118 7.44 -36.99 1.44
CA ARG A 118 7.11 -38.20 0.66
C ARG A 118 8.25 -38.58 -0.28
N ASP A 119 8.54 -39.89 -0.35
CA ASP A 119 9.55 -40.45 -1.26
C ASP A 119 8.95 -40.59 -2.67
N LEU A 120 8.94 -39.47 -3.42
CA LEU A 120 8.41 -39.40 -4.77
C LEU A 120 9.55 -39.24 -5.79
N THR A 121 9.41 -39.90 -6.92
CA THR A 121 10.29 -39.64 -8.09
C THR A 121 10.13 -38.22 -8.58
N ALA A 122 11.08 -37.71 -9.37
CA ALA A 122 10.99 -36.37 -9.95
C ALA A 122 9.71 -36.17 -10.78
N GLY A 123 9.28 -37.21 -11.52
CA GLY A 123 8.03 -37.20 -12.28
C GLY A 123 6.79 -37.05 -11.38
N GLN A 124 6.71 -37.87 -10.35
CA GLN A 124 5.60 -37.84 -9.39
C GLN A 124 5.53 -36.52 -8.60
N ARG A 125 6.68 -35.89 -8.29
CA ARG A 125 6.68 -34.54 -7.69
C ARG A 125 6.09 -33.49 -8.61
N VAL A 126 6.30 -33.62 -9.92
CA VAL A 126 5.69 -32.72 -10.92
C VAL A 126 4.18 -32.97 -11.02
N ASP A 127 3.73 -34.25 -10.97
CA ASP A 127 2.29 -34.60 -10.95
C ASP A 127 1.63 -34.03 -9.71
N ALA A 128 2.24 -34.22 -8.53
CA ALA A 128 1.76 -33.66 -7.27
C ALA A 128 1.68 -32.12 -7.27
N LEU A 129 2.63 -31.44 -7.92
CA LEU A 129 2.60 -29.98 -8.07
C LEU A 129 1.41 -29.55 -8.95
N GLU A 130 1.16 -30.23 -10.03
CA GLU A 130 0.06 -29.93 -10.93
C GLU A 130 -1.31 -30.08 -10.25
N GLU A 131 -1.50 -31.15 -9.45
CA GLU A 131 -2.68 -31.32 -8.61
C GLU A 131 -2.79 -30.21 -7.55
N ALA A 132 -1.68 -29.88 -6.88
CA ALA A 132 -1.65 -28.87 -5.81
C ALA A 132 -2.06 -27.47 -6.29
N ILE A 133 -1.66 -27.05 -7.51
CA ILE A 133 -2.11 -25.79 -8.11
C ILE A 133 -3.63 -25.75 -8.19
N GLY A 134 -4.25 -26.81 -8.69
CA GLY A 134 -5.72 -26.93 -8.80
C GLY A 134 -6.41 -26.88 -7.43
N ILE A 135 -5.84 -27.56 -6.45
CA ILE A 135 -6.36 -27.58 -5.06
C ILE A 135 -6.29 -26.19 -4.45
N MET A 136 -5.15 -25.50 -4.52
CA MET A 136 -4.96 -24.17 -3.93
C MET A 136 -5.92 -23.14 -4.55
N ARG A 137 -6.03 -23.09 -5.87
CA ARG A 137 -7.00 -22.22 -6.58
C ARG A 137 -8.43 -22.53 -6.17
N SER A 138 -8.77 -23.82 -6.01
CA SER A 138 -10.09 -24.24 -5.56
C SER A 138 -10.39 -23.84 -4.12
N ILE A 139 -9.40 -23.81 -3.23
CA ILE A 139 -9.55 -23.33 -1.84
C ILE A 139 -9.82 -21.83 -1.81
N TRP A 140 -9.13 -21.07 -2.62
CA TRP A 140 -9.29 -19.60 -2.70
C TRP A 140 -10.60 -19.18 -3.38
N ASP A 141 -11.20 -20.03 -4.20
CA ASP A 141 -12.51 -19.80 -4.81
C ASP A 141 -13.65 -20.12 -3.83
N THR A 142 -14.11 -19.11 -3.12
CA THR A 142 -15.21 -19.23 -2.14
C THR A 142 -16.61 -19.15 -2.76
N SER A 143 -16.74 -19.11 -4.08
CA SER A 143 -18.05 -19.14 -4.77
C SER A 143 -18.77 -20.47 -4.62
N ARG A 144 -18.05 -21.54 -4.24
CA ARG A 144 -18.57 -22.89 -4.01
C ARG A 144 -18.35 -23.33 -2.56
N ALA A 145 -19.29 -24.07 -1.98
CA ALA A 145 -19.27 -24.39 -0.55
C ALA A 145 -18.20 -25.42 -0.16
N GLY A 146 -18.10 -26.53 -0.84
CA GLY A 146 -17.23 -27.67 -0.50
C GLY A 146 -16.17 -27.95 -1.56
N LEU A 147 -15.05 -28.54 -1.15
CA LEU A 147 -14.01 -29.08 -2.02
C LEU A 147 -13.94 -30.58 -1.84
N LYS A 148 -14.11 -31.30 -2.94
CA LYS A 148 -13.77 -32.71 -3.09
C LYS A 148 -12.70 -32.83 -4.17
N HIS A 149 -11.63 -33.55 -3.88
CA HIS A 149 -10.56 -33.85 -4.82
C HIS A 149 -10.10 -35.28 -4.61
N GLU A 150 -10.14 -36.07 -5.65
CA GLU A 150 -9.71 -37.48 -5.68
C GLU A 150 -8.59 -37.60 -6.72
N GLY A 151 -7.37 -37.15 -6.36
CA GLY A 151 -6.20 -37.22 -7.20
C GLY A 151 -5.31 -38.41 -6.86
N GLU A 152 -4.25 -38.60 -7.60
CA GLU A 152 -3.24 -39.64 -7.34
C GLU A 152 -2.41 -39.28 -6.10
N HIS A 153 -2.12 -38.00 -5.91
CA HIS A 153 -1.21 -37.50 -4.88
C HIS A 153 -1.93 -36.89 -3.68
N TYR A 154 -3.12 -36.37 -3.85
CA TYR A 154 -3.89 -35.73 -2.79
C TYR A 154 -5.34 -36.18 -2.78
N GLN A 155 -5.85 -36.43 -1.56
CA GLN A 155 -7.25 -36.82 -1.32
C GLN A 155 -7.89 -35.79 -0.39
N ILE A 156 -8.96 -35.12 -0.83
CA ILE A 156 -9.71 -34.14 -0.04
C ILE A 156 -11.19 -34.48 -0.12
N ASN A 157 -11.84 -34.63 1.04
CA ASN A 157 -13.24 -35.01 1.11
C ASN A 157 -14.05 -34.02 1.96
N GLY A 158 -14.82 -33.14 1.30
CA GLY A 158 -15.78 -32.26 1.97
C GLY A 158 -15.15 -31.06 2.70
N LEU A 159 -13.91 -30.63 2.34
CA LEU A 159 -13.27 -29.48 2.95
C LEU A 159 -14.04 -28.19 2.61
N ARG A 160 -14.33 -27.35 3.61
CA ARG A 160 -14.83 -25.99 3.37
C ARG A 160 -13.73 -25.12 2.80
N ARG A 161 -14.06 -24.38 1.73
CA ARG A 161 -13.14 -23.48 1.03
C ARG A 161 -12.86 -22.20 1.83
N GLY A 162 -11.79 -21.52 1.50
CA GLY A 162 -11.39 -20.26 2.10
C GLY A 162 -10.30 -20.35 3.19
N PRO A 163 -9.88 -19.21 3.71
CA PRO A 163 -10.39 -17.88 3.36
C PRO A 163 -10.07 -17.48 1.93
N ARG A 164 -10.89 -16.58 1.35
CA ARG A 164 -10.56 -15.95 0.07
C ARG A 164 -9.44 -14.93 0.30
N PRO A 165 -8.35 -14.94 -0.50
CA PRO A 165 -7.33 -13.92 -0.42
C PRO A 165 -7.86 -12.51 -0.69
N ALA A 166 -7.14 -11.49 -0.25
CA ALA A 166 -7.44 -10.09 -0.53
C ALA A 166 -7.30 -9.75 -2.02
N HIS A 167 -6.31 -10.36 -2.70
CA HIS A 167 -6.15 -10.27 -4.15
C HIS A 167 -6.04 -11.66 -4.79
N GLU A 168 -5.91 -11.76 -6.09
CA GLU A 168 -5.61 -13.02 -6.78
C GLU A 168 -4.11 -13.31 -6.65
N ILE A 169 -3.76 -14.20 -5.72
CA ILE A 169 -2.37 -14.62 -5.51
C ILE A 169 -1.85 -15.27 -6.79
N GLY A 170 -0.79 -14.68 -7.36
CA GLY A 170 -0.10 -15.24 -8.50
C GLY A 170 0.74 -16.46 -8.11
N ILE A 171 0.65 -17.54 -8.88
CA ILE A 171 1.47 -18.74 -8.70
C ILE A 171 2.63 -18.69 -9.69
N TRP A 172 3.87 -18.53 -9.17
CA TRP A 172 5.10 -18.47 -9.98
C TRP A 172 5.87 -19.76 -9.85
N LEU A 173 6.23 -20.41 -10.96
CA LEU A 173 6.92 -21.69 -10.93
C LEU A 173 8.42 -21.56 -11.19
N GLY A 174 9.24 -22.15 -10.29
CA GLY A 174 10.64 -22.45 -10.55
C GLY A 174 10.75 -23.63 -11.51
N ALA A 175 10.85 -23.38 -12.81
CA ALA A 175 10.78 -24.38 -13.86
C ALA A 175 11.98 -24.32 -14.79
N TYR A 176 12.58 -25.52 -15.09
CA TYR A 176 13.77 -25.64 -15.95
C TYR A 176 13.64 -26.72 -17.03
N LYS A 177 12.72 -27.68 -16.88
CA LYS A 177 12.58 -28.81 -17.80
C LYS A 177 11.28 -28.72 -18.59
N PRO A 178 11.23 -29.31 -19.80
CA PRO A 178 10.10 -29.13 -20.73
C PRO A 178 8.72 -29.37 -20.12
N ARG A 179 8.56 -30.38 -19.26
CA ARG A 179 7.29 -30.69 -18.62
C ARG A 179 6.85 -29.56 -17.67
N MET A 180 7.75 -29.07 -16.82
CA MET A 180 7.49 -27.96 -15.91
C MET A 180 7.22 -26.66 -16.67
N LEU A 181 7.92 -26.39 -17.78
CA LEU A 181 7.69 -25.22 -18.63
C LEU A 181 6.29 -25.25 -19.26
N ARG A 182 5.82 -26.42 -19.71
CA ARG A 182 4.44 -26.56 -20.23
C ARG A 182 3.40 -26.33 -19.15
N ILE A 183 3.61 -26.84 -17.94
CA ILE A 183 2.71 -26.59 -16.78
C ILE A 183 2.71 -25.10 -16.46
N THR A 184 3.87 -24.43 -16.52
CA THR A 184 3.96 -22.98 -16.33
C THR A 184 3.06 -22.22 -17.29
N GLY A 185 3.18 -22.48 -18.60
CA GLY A 185 2.32 -21.84 -19.61
C GLY A 185 0.84 -22.15 -19.42
N ALA A 186 0.50 -23.40 -19.14
CA ALA A 186 -0.90 -23.83 -19.05
C ALA A 186 -1.61 -23.41 -17.77
N LYS A 187 -0.91 -23.35 -16.62
CA LYS A 187 -1.56 -23.27 -15.30
C LYS A 187 -0.99 -22.23 -14.34
N ALA A 188 0.22 -21.71 -14.55
CA ALA A 188 0.85 -20.74 -13.66
C ALA A 188 0.65 -19.29 -14.12
N ASP A 189 0.95 -18.34 -13.24
CA ASP A 189 0.86 -16.90 -13.51
C ASP A 189 2.25 -16.27 -13.69
N GLY A 190 3.31 -17.06 -13.42
CA GLY A 190 4.69 -16.62 -13.62
C GLY A 190 5.67 -17.77 -13.77
N TRP A 191 6.76 -17.47 -14.46
CA TRP A 191 7.95 -18.31 -14.58
C TRP A 191 9.08 -17.65 -13.81
N LEU A 192 9.66 -18.35 -12.83
CA LEU A 192 10.65 -17.84 -11.88
C LEU A 192 11.90 -18.75 -11.82
N PRO A 193 12.73 -18.79 -12.85
CA PRO A 193 14.02 -19.49 -12.84
C PRO A 193 15.12 -18.64 -12.20
N SER A 194 16.25 -19.28 -11.93
CA SER A 194 17.51 -18.61 -11.62
C SER A 194 18.42 -18.59 -12.84
N TRP A 195 19.07 -17.45 -13.09
CA TRP A 195 19.95 -17.20 -14.23
C TRP A 195 20.99 -18.30 -14.43
N ASP A 196 21.64 -18.71 -13.34
CA ASP A 196 22.75 -19.69 -13.39
C ASP A 196 22.31 -21.09 -13.85
N TYR A 197 21.02 -21.41 -13.82
CA TYR A 197 20.47 -22.71 -14.23
C TYR A 197 19.82 -22.72 -15.62
N LEU A 198 19.73 -21.57 -16.30
CA LEU A 198 19.16 -21.46 -17.65
C LEU A 198 20.13 -21.88 -18.74
N LYS A 199 20.51 -23.17 -18.78
CA LYS A 199 21.50 -23.70 -19.73
C LYS A 199 20.88 -24.54 -20.85
N SER A 200 19.98 -25.46 -20.51
CA SER A 200 19.29 -26.33 -21.47
C SER A 200 17.98 -26.86 -20.93
N PRO A 201 16.82 -26.54 -21.54
CA PRO A 201 16.69 -25.62 -22.69
C PRO A 201 17.18 -24.20 -22.36
N THR A 202 17.55 -23.45 -23.38
CA THR A 202 17.97 -22.06 -23.27
C THR A 202 16.78 -21.18 -22.80
N MET A 203 17.07 -19.97 -22.41
CA MET A 203 16.04 -18.96 -22.05
C MET A 203 15.02 -18.77 -23.20
N VAL A 204 15.49 -18.66 -24.44
CA VAL A 204 14.63 -18.47 -25.62
C VAL A 204 13.75 -19.68 -25.88
N GLU A 205 14.32 -20.90 -25.82
CA GLU A 205 13.57 -22.15 -25.99
C GLU A 205 12.55 -22.34 -24.87
N SER A 206 12.91 -22.01 -23.62
CA SER A 206 12.01 -22.09 -22.47
C SER A 206 10.82 -21.15 -22.63
N ASN A 207 11.05 -19.91 -23.04
CA ASN A 207 9.99 -18.94 -23.34
C ASN A 207 9.05 -19.44 -24.43
N ALA A 208 9.61 -20.00 -25.53
CA ALA A 208 8.80 -20.55 -26.63
C ALA A 208 7.90 -21.70 -26.16
N MET A 209 8.42 -22.62 -25.32
CA MET A 209 7.62 -23.72 -24.74
C MET A 209 6.49 -23.22 -23.82
N ILE A 210 6.75 -22.18 -23.02
CA ILE A 210 5.74 -21.57 -22.15
C ILE A 210 4.66 -20.91 -23.00
N ASP A 211 5.02 -20.16 -24.03
CA ASP A 211 4.10 -19.47 -24.93
C ASP A 211 3.21 -20.46 -25.70
N GLU A 212 3.80 -21.55 -26.22
CA GLU A 212 3.07 -22.61 -26.91
C GLU A 212 2.05 -23.27 -25.97
N ALA A 213 2.48 -23.62 -24.76
CA ALA A 213 1.62 -24.24 -23.76
C ALA A 213 0.49 -23.29 -23.28
N ALA A 214 0.76 -22.01 -23.16
CA ALA A 214 -0.26 -21.00 -22.84
C ALA A 214 -1.34 -20.96 -23.93
N ARG A 215 -0.94 -20.85 -25.20
CA ARG A 215 -1.89 -20.85 -26.34
C ARG A 215 -2.70 -22.15 -26.42
N ALA A 216 -2.05 -23.30 -26.22
CA ALA A 216 -2.72 -24.60 -26.22
C ALA A 216 -3.74 -24.73 -25.08
N ALA A 217 -3.55 -24.02 -23.97
CA ALA A 217 -4.48 -23.95 -22.84
C ALA A 217 -5.54 -22.83 -22.99
N GLY A 218 -5.59 -22.14 -24.13
CA GLY A 218 -6.52 -21.02 -24.36
C GLY A 218 -6.16 -19.73 -23.62
N ARG A 219 -4.90 -19.61 -23.21
CA ARG A 219 -4.36 -18.42 -22.52
C ARG A 219 -3.50 -17.58 -23.47
N GLN A 220 -3.29 -16.33 -23.10
CA GLN A 220 -2.32 -15.48 -23.80
C GLN A 220 -0.92 -15.68 -23.19
N PRO A 221 0.18 -15.66 -23.97
CA PRO A 221 1.54 -15.65 -23.43
C PRO A 221 1.79 -14.53 -22.42
N SER A 222 1.11 -13.40 -22.58
CA SER A 222 1.13 -12.26 -21.64
C SER A 222 0.40 -12.50 -20.31
N ASP A 223 -0.34 -13.61 -20.15
CA ASP A 223 -0.90 -13.99 -18.84
C ASP A 223 0.17 -14.53 -17.88
N ILE A 224 1.37 -14.84 -18.38
CA ILE A 224 2.45 -15.44 -17.60
C ILE A 224 3.62 -14.45 -17.49
N LYS A 225 3.88 -13.92 -16.31
CA LYS A 225 5.04 -13.06 -16.04
C LYS A 225 6.35 -13.83 -16.22
N ARG A 226 7.38 -13.17 -16.73
CA ARG A 226 8.75 -13.70 -16.80
C ARG A 226 9.58 -13.04 -15.73
N LEU A 227 9.99 -13.82 -14.74
CA LEU A 227 10.72 -13.40 -13.55
C LEU A 227 12.08 -14.08 -13.52
N LEU A 228 13.09 -13.48 -12.91
CA LEU A 228 14.44 -14.01 -12.96
C LEU A 228 15.22 -13.72 -11.66
N ASN A 229 15.87 -14.76 -11.11
CA ASN A 229 16.75 -14.63 -9.96
C ASN A 229 18.20 -14.50 -10.39
N PHE A 230 18.95 -13.61 -9.75
CA PHE A 230 20.39 -13.44 -9.88
C PHE A 230 21.08 -13.72 -8.55
N GLY A 231 21.91 -14.76 -8.50
CA GLY A 231 22.53 -15.21 -7.25
C GLY A 231 23.65 -14.31 -6.76
N ARG A 232 24.45 -13.73 -7.67
CA ARG A 232 25.67 -12.97 -7.35
C ARG A 232 25.84 -11.72 -8.22
N PRO A 233 24.89 -10.81 -8.22
CA PRO A 233 25.05 -9.54 -8.92
C PRO A 233 26.03 -8.65 -8.14
N ALA A 234 26.76 -7.76 -8.83
CA ALA A 234 27.70 -6.85 -8.18
C ALA A 234 27.92 -5.58 -9.00
N ILE A 235 27.82 -4.41 -8.35
CA ILE A 235 28.21 -3.15 -8.97
C ILE A 235 29.73 -3.00 -8.88
N GLN A 236 30.37 -2.73 -10.01
CA GLN A 236 31.81 -2.58 -10.15
C GLN A 236 32.13 -1.42 -11.07
N SER A 237 33.33 -0.82 -10.95
CA SER A 237 33.74 0.31 -11.76
C SER A 237 34.07 -0.04 -13.21
N ALA A 238 34.46 -1.28 -13.48
CA ALA A 238 34.77 -1.79 -14.81
C ALA A 238 33.70 -2.77 -15.28
N ASN A 239 33.52 -2.88 -16.60
CA ASN A 239 32.66 -3.89 -17.20
C ASN A 239 33.14 -5.30 -16.85
N GLY A 240 32.22 -6.16 -16.44
CA GLY A 240 32.48 -7.54 -16.06
C GLY A 240 31.48 -8.51 -16.66
N GLY A 241 31.19 -9.60 -15.95
CA GLY A 241 30.14 -10.54 -16.31
C GLY A 241 28.73 -9.92 -16.30
N PHE A 242 27.74 -10.75 -16.59
CA PHE A 242 26.34 -10.29 -16.60
C PHE A 242 25.93 -9.80 -15.21
N LEU A 243 25.45 -8.55 -15.13
CA LEU A 243 25.17 -7.81 -13.89
C LEU A 243 26.36 -7.76 -12.91
N GLN A 244 27.57 -7.67 -13.44
CA GLN A 244 28.82 -7.48 -12.70
C GLN A 244 29.62 -6.35 -13.35
N GLY A 245 29.19 -5.11 -13.17
CA GLY A 245 29.77 -3.94 -13.80
C GLY A 245 29.15 -2.63 -13.32
N PRO A 246 29.44 -1.52 -13.99
CA PRO A 246 28.88 -0.21 -13.62
C PRO A 246 27.37 -0.14 -13.87
N VAL A 247 26.69 0.78 -13.20
CA VAL A 247 25.24 0.99 -13.31
C VAL A 247 24.75 1.02 -14.77
N ARG A 248 25.48 1.69 -15.65
CA ARG A 248 25.13 1.74 -17.08
C ARG A 248 25.05 0.34 -17.72
N GLN A 249 25.99 -0.56 -17.41
CA GLN A 249 25.96 -1.94 -17.93
C GLN A 249 24.72 -2.69 -17.43
N TRP A 250 24.31 -2.48 -16.17
CA TRP A 250 23.09 -3.07 -15.62
C TRP A 250 21.84 -2.58 -16.36
N VAL A 251 21.74 -1.27 -16.59
CA VAL A 251 20.60 -0.68 -17.31
C VAL A 251 20.50 -1.26 -18.72
N GLU A 252 21.62 -1.36 -19.45
CA GLU A 252 21.66 -1.94 -20.80
C GLU A 252 21.21 -3.41 -20.78
N GLN A 253 21.77 -4.24 -19.91
CA GLN A 253 21.50 -5.68 -19.83
C GLN A 253 20.07 -5.99 -19.35
N LEU A 254 19.56 -5.28 -18.35
CA LEU A 254 18.19 -5.47 -17.89
C LEU A 254 17.17 -5.00 -18.92
N SER A 255 17.44 -3.89 -19.61
CA SER A 255 16.57 -3.41 -20.70
C SER A 255 16.52 -4.39 -21.87
N GLU A 256 17.63 -5.04 -22.23
CA GLU A 256 17.69 -6.12 -23.22
C GLU A 256 16.82 -7.31 -22.80
N LEU A 257 16.95 -7.78 -21.54
CA LEU A 257 16.11 -8.86 -21.02
C LEU A 257 14.60 -8.54 -21.08
N ILE A 258 14.25 -7.29 -20.88
CA ILE A 258 12.85 -6.85 -20.93
C ILE A 258 12.36 -6.79 -22.39
N LEU A 259 13.05 -6.01 -23.21
CA LEU A 259 12.57 -5.66 -24.55
C LEU A 259 12.71 -6.81 -25.55
N GLU A 260 13.77 -7.61 -25.44
CA GLU A 260 14.06 -8.70 -26.39
C GLU A 260 13.60 -10.08 -25.89
N HIS A 261 13.58 -10.28 -24.56
CA HIS A 261 13.28 -11.59 -23.97
C HIS A 261 12.01 -11.62 -23.11
N GLY A 262 11.34 -10.48 -22.92
CA GLY A 262 10.03 -10.37 -22.26
C GLY A 262 10.06 -10.55 -20.74
N PHE A 263 11.23 -10.47 -20.09
CA PHE A 263 11.31 -10.50 -18.63
C PHE A 263 10.77 -9.20 -18.04
N SER A 264 10.14 -9.31 -16.87
CA SER A 264 9.53 -8.17 -16.20
C SER A 264 9.76 -8.14 -14.69
N GLY A 265 10.32 -9.20 -14.10
CA GLY A 265 10.66 -9.24 -12.68
C GLY A 265 12.08 -9.74 -12.46
N PHE A 266 12.82 -9.07 -11.55
CA PHE A 266 14.23 -9.33 -11.29
C PHE A 266 14.47 -9.34 -9.78
N PHE A 267 15.00 -10.46 -9.26
CA PHE A 267 15.28 -10.65 -7.84
C PHE A 267 16.77 -10.87 -7.63
N PHE A 268 17.39 -10.03 -6.81
CA PHE A 268 18.82 -9.95 -6.62
C PHE A 268 19.24 -10.52 -5.27
N GLY A 269 20.18 -11.48 -5.30
CA GLY A 269 20.81 -12.06 -4.12
C GLY A 269 21.94 -11.18 -3.60
N GLY A 270 22.52 -11.61 -2.47
CA GLY A 270 23.68 -10.97 -1.87
C GLY A 270 23.41 -10.32 -0.53
N ASP A 271 22.14 -10.05 -0.18
CA ASP A 271 21.71 -9.47 1.10
C ASP A 271 22.52 -8.20 1.48
N ASP A 272 22.90 -7.40 0.47
CA ASP A 272 23.73 -6.21 0.59
C ASP A 272 22.85 -4.94 0.54
N PRO A 273 22.73 -4.16 1.64
CA PRO A 273 21.94 -2.96 1.70
C PRO A 273 22.35 -1.88 0.67
N ASP A 274 23.64 -1.74 0.39
CA ASP A 274 24.12 -0.71 -0.53
C ASP A 274 23.81 -1.08 -1.98
N LEU A 275 23.94 -2.35 -2.33
CA LEU A 275 23.48 -2.87 -3.62
C LEU A 275 21.98 -2.63 -3.81
N LEU A 276 21.16 -2.90 -2.79
CA LEU A 276 19.70 -2.71 -2.87
C LEU A 276 19.30 -1.25 -3.03
N ARG A 277 20.00 -0.32 -2.35
CA ARG A 277 19.81 1.13 -2.57
C ARG A 277 20.15 1.53 -4.00
N ALA A 278 21.31 1.12 -4.50
CA ALA A 278 21.70 1.44 -5.87
C ALA A 278 20.72 0.87 -6.91
N ILE A 279 20.19 -0.35 -6.68
CA ILE A 279 19.16 -0.92 -7.56
C ILE A 279 17.87 -0.09 -7.50
N GLY A 280 17.40 0.28 -6.31
CA GLY A 280 16.12 0.98 -6.14
C GLY A 280 16.17 2.45 -6.55
N GLU A 281 17.27 3.14 -6.23
CA GLU A 281 17.39 4.59 -6.39
C GLU A 281 18.01 5.00 -7.74
N GLU A 282 18.85 4.15 -8.36
CA GLU A 282 19.55 4.49 -9.60
C GLU A 282 19.15 3.55 -10.76
N ILE A 283 19.28 2.22 -10.60
CA ILE A 283 19.15 1.27 -11.71
C ILE A 283 17.68 1.10 -12.14
N ALA A 284 16.78 0.79 -11.21
CA ALA A 284 15.38 0.51 -11.52
C ALA A 284 14.64 1.72 -12.14
N PRO A 285 14.82 2.96 -11.66
CA PRO A 285 14.24 4.14 -12.29
C PRO A 285 14.71 4.34 -13.73
N GLU A 286 16.04 4.18 -13.99
CA GLU A 286 16.58 4.35 -15.33
C GLU A 286 16.12 3.24 -16.28
N VAL A 287 16.10 1.99 -15.84
CA VAL A 287 15.54 0.87 -16.65
C VAL A 287 14.07 1.13 -16.99
N ARG A 288 13.25 1.55 -16.01
CA ARG A 288 11.85 1.90 -16.26
C ARG A 288 11.73 3.02 -17.28
N SER A 289 12.57 4.04 -17.20
CA SER A 289 12.62 5.17 -18.13
C SER A 289 12.97 4.72 -19.56
N VAL A 290 14.02 3.90 -19.72
CA VAL A 290 14.44 3.35 -21.02
C VAL A 290 13.34 2.51 -21.65
N VAL A 291 12.76 1.58 -20.87
CA VAL A 291 11.70 0.67 -21.33
C VAL A 291 10.42 1.43 -21.68
N SER A 292 10.03 2.41 -20.87
CA SER A 292 8.85 3.24 -21.13
C SER A 292 8.97 4.01 -22.46
N ARG A 293 10.14 4.59 -22.73
CA ARG A 293 10.41 5.26 -24.01
C ARG A 293 10.36 4.29 -25.21
N ALA A 294 10.92 3.09 -25.05
CA ALA A 294 10.88 2.07 -26.10
C ALA A 294 9.46 1.58 -26.37
N ARG A 295 8.67 1.33 -25.32
CA ARG A 295 7.27 0.93 -25.43
C ARG A 295 6.40 2.00 -26.07
N ALA A 296 6.59 3.28 -25.74
CA ALA A 296 5.87 4.40 -26.35
C ALA A 296 6.11 4.48 -27.87
N GLY A 297 7.32 4.15 -28.34
CA GLY A 297 7.66 4.11 -29.76
C GLY A 297 7.13 2.89 -30.51
N SER A 298 6.82 1.78 -29.83
CA SER A 298 6.40 0.51 -30.43
C SER A 298 4.88 0.25 -30.33
N GLY A 299 4.11 1.09 -29.63
CA GLY A 299 2.67 0.88 -29.39
C GLY A 299 2.35 -0.30 -28.47
N VAL A 300 3.34 -0.81 -27.73
CA VAL A 300 3.14 -1.87 -26.72
C VAL A 300 2.44 -1.26 -25.51
N VAL A 301 1.16 -1.56 -25.37
CA VAL A 301 0.39 -1.25 -24.15
C VAL A 301 0.60 -2.40 -23.16
N ALA A 302 0.85 -2.07 -21.90
CA ALA A 302 0.98 -3.07 -20.84
C ALA A 302 -0.28 -3.97 -20.78
N PRO A 303 -0.16 -5.28 -21.02
CA PRO A 303 -1.33 -6.15 -20.95
C PRO A 303 -1.80 -6.23 -19.50
N ARG A 304 -3.07 -5.95 -19.30
CA ARG A 304 -3.71 -6.22 -18.01
C ARG A 304 -3.99 -7.73 -17.92
N PRO A 305 -3.72 -8.39 -16.79
CA PRO A 305 -4.07 -9.80 -16.60
C PRO A 305 -5.55 -10.04 -16.86
N SER A 306 -5.90 -11.17 -17.50
CA SER A 306 -7.30 -11.52 -17.78
C SER A 306 -8.17 -11.55 -16.51
N ALA A 307 -7.59 -11.89 -15.37
CA ALA A 307 -8.22 -11.82 -14.05
C ALA A 307 -8.60 -10.37 -13.64
N VAL A 308 -7.81 -9.38 -14.01
CA VAL A 308 -8.13 -7.96 -13.80
C VAL A 308 -9.21 -7.52 -14.80
N LEU A 309 -9.03 -7.85 -16.09
CA LEU A 309 -10.00 -7.53 -17.14
C LEU A 309 -11.40 -8.06 -16.83
N SER A 310 -11.50 -9.27 -16.27
CA SER A 310 -12.78 -9.88 -15.88
C SER A 310 -13.50 -9.17 -14.73
N LYS A 311 -12.82 -8.28 -13.99
CA LYS A 311 -13.36 -7.51 -12.86
C LYS A 311 -13.68 -6.06 -13.23
N ARG A 312 -13.35 -5.64 -14.45
CA ARG A 312 -13.71 -4.31 -14.95
C ARG A 312 -15.21 -4.11 -14.87
N MET A 313 -15.63 -2.92 -14.53
CA MET A 313 -17.03 -2.56 -14.34
C MET A 313 -17.55 -1.83 -15.58
N GLU A 314 -18.81 -2.04 -15.87
CA GLU A 314 -19.50 -1.36 -16.96
C GLU A 314 -19.55 0.16 -16.72
N GLY A 315 -19.52 0.95 -17.78
CA GLY A 315 -19.59 2.41 -17.75
C GLY A 315 -18.24 3.12 -17.59
N ILE A 316 -17.12 2.38 -17.50
CA ILE A 316 -15.76 2.95 -17.43
C ILE A 316 -14.97 2.51 -18.68
N ASP A 317 -14.49 3.48 -19.45
CA ASP A 317 -13.58 3.25 -20.58
C ASP A 317 -12.13 3.15 -20.09
N TYR A 318 -11.75 1.97 -19.61
CA TYR A 318 -10.39 1.72 -19.08
C TYR A 318 -9.30 1.86 -20.15
N ASP A 319 -9.63 1.57 -21.40
CA ASP A 319 -8.66 1.59 -22.49
C ASP A 319 -8.46 3.03 -23.04
N GLY A 320 -9.43 3.91 -22.81
CA GLY A 320 -9.34 5.35 -23.08
C GLY A 320 -8.68 6.17 -21.96
N LEU A 321 -8.09 5.52 -20.94
CA LEU A 321 -7.37 6.22 -19.88
C LEU A 321 -6.15 6.97 -20.46
N PRO A 322 -5.96 8.28 -20.15
CA PRO A 322 -4.81 9.03 -20.63
C PRO A 322 -3.48 8.35 -20.26
N PRO A 323 -2.49 8.29 -21.16
CA PRO A 323 -1.20 7.64 -20.90
C PRO A 323 -0.50 8.17 -19.64
N ALA A 324 -0.61 9.47 -19.34
CA ALA A 324 -0.07 10.09 -18.13
C ALA A 324 -0.65 9.51 -16.83
N LEU A 325 -1.82 8.86 -16.89
CA LEU A 325 -2.50 8.26 -15.73
C LEU A 325 -2.36 6.73 -15.68
N ALA A 326 -1.72 6.10 -16.65
CA ALA A 326 -1.65 4.64 -16.75
C ALA A 326 -1.03 4.00 -15.51
N ASP A 327 0.08 4.55 -15.01
CA ASP A 327 0.79 4.07 -13.82
C ASP A 327 0.12 4.53 -12.51
N ARG A 328 -0.81 5.49 -12.60
CA ARG A 328 -1.59 6.04 -11.48
C ARG A 328 -2.89 5.30 -11.21
N ALA A 329 -3.31 4.44 -12.14
CA ALA A 329 -4.59 3.75 -12.12
C ALA A 329 -4.52 2.42 -11.34
N ILE A 330 -5.56 2.17 -10.53
CA ILE A 330 -5.74 0.93 -9.77
C ILE A 330 -7.12 0.39 -10.09
N GLU A 331 -7.16 -0.77 -10.78
CA GLU A 331 -8.38 -1.44 -11.20
C GLU A 331 -8.82 -2.52 -10.18
N PRO A 332 -10.09 -2.92 -10.15
CA PRO A 332 -10.50 -4.11 -9.41
C PRO A 332 -9.71 -5.35 -9.87
N GLY A 333 -9.03 -6.01 -8.92
CA GLY A 333 -8.13 -7.14 -9.22
C GLY A 333 -6.64 -6.77 -9.19
N ASP A 334 -6.30 -5.49 -9.20
CA ASP A 334 -4.95 -5.03 -8.82
C ASP A 334 -4.72 -5.34 -7.33
N PHE A 335 -3.49 -5.78 -6.96
CA PHE A 335 -3.16 -6.07 -5.58
C PHE A 335 -3.31 -4.86 -4.64
N ARG A 336 -3.10 -3.65 -5.15
CA ARG A 336 -3.27 -2.38 -4.42
C ARG A 336 -4.74 -2.06 -4.12
N TYR A 337 -5.68 -2.72 -4.80
CA TYR A 337 -7.10 -2.33 -4.80
C TYR A 337 -7.75 -2.42 -3.42
N GLU A 338 -7.46 -3.47 -2.64
CA GLU A 338 -8.03 -3.61 -1.29
C GLU A 338 -7.59 -2.47 -0.35
N GLY A 339 -6.35 -1.99 -0.48
CA GLY A 339 -5.82 -0.86 0.30
C GLY A 339 -6.42 0.49 -0.05
N VAL A 340 -7.04 0.62 -1.22
CA VAL A 340 -7.53 1.91 -1.72
C VAL A 340 -9.05 1.99 -1.95
N ARG A 341 -9.79 0.89 -1.84
CA ARG A 341 -11.24 0.89 -2.13
C ARG A 341 -12.11 1.39 -0.99
N HIS A 342 -11.64 1.29 0.26
CA HIS A 342 -12.38 1.68 1.46
C HIS A 342 -12.08 3.12 1.88
N SER A 343 -12.94 3.71 2.67
CA SER A 343 -12.70 4.89 3.49
C SER A 343 -12.80 4.53 4.97
N TYR A 344 -12.61 5.49 5.87
CA TYR A 344 -12.54 5.26 7.32
C TYR A 344 -13.62 4.32 7.88
N ILE A 345 -14.88 4.56 7.54
CA ILE A 345 -16.02 3.74 8.03
C ILE A 345 -16.83 3.10 6.90
N TRP A 346 -16.57 3.45 5.64
CA TRP A 346 -17.38 2.96 4.52
C TRP A 346 -16.62 1.95 3.66
N SER A 347 -17.27 0.84 3.40
CA SER A 347 -16.78 -0.16 2.45
C SER A 347 -17.16 0.23 1.03
N GLY A 348 -16.16 0.61 0.23
CA GLY A 348 -16.33 0.97 -1.18
C GLY A 348 -16.07 -0.20 -2.13
N ARG A 349 -16.55 -0.03 -3.37
CA ARG A 349 -16.24 -0.89 -4.51
C ARG A 349 -16.12 -0.04 -5.78
N PRO A 350 -15.14 0.88 -5.86
CA PRO A 350 -14.95 1.71 -7.05
C PRO A 350 -14.56 0.84 -8.25
N GLY A 351 -14.91 1.28 -9.46
CA GLY A 351 -14.45 0.64 -10.68
C GLY A 351 -13.02 1.05 -11.04
N LEU A 352 -12.58 2.24 -10.64
CA LEU A 352 -11.23 2.74 -10.89
C LEU A 352 -10.81 3.70 -9.79
N VAL A 353 -9.58 3.59 -9.32
CA VAL A 353 -8.94 4.57 -8.42
C VAL A 353 -7.73 5.16 -9.15
N ILE A 354 -7.67 6.48 -9.27
CA ILE A 354 -6.56 7.20 -9.89
C ILE A 354 -5.83 7.96 -8.78
N LYS A 355 -4.51 7.81 -8.68
CA LYS A 355 -3.64 8.44 -7.67
C LYS A 355 -2.70 9.45 -8.32
N PRO A 356 -3.16 10.65 -8.68
CA PRO A 356 -2.33 11.68 -9.29
C PRO A 356 -1.27 12.20 -8.31
N GLU A 357 -0.16 12.68 -8.87
CA GLU A 357 0.95 13.30 -8.14
C GLU A 357 1.09 14.80 -8.45
N THR A 358 0.47 15.26 -9.56
CA THR A 358 0.52 16.67 -9.97
C THR A 358 -0.86 17.23 -10.27
N ALA A 359 -1.00 18.55 -10.31
CA ALA A 359 -2.25 19.23 -10.67
C ALA A 359 -2.67 18.93 -12.12
N GLU A 360 -1.72 18.75 -13.03
CA GLU A 360 -1.97 18.36 -14.42
C GLU A 360 -2.54 16.95 -14.52
N GLU A 361 -2.02 16.02 -13.72
CA GLU A 361 -2.57 14.66 -13.63
C GLU A 361 -4.00 14.68 -13.03
N VAL A 362 -4.27 15.53 -12.02
CA VAL A 362 -5.63 15.73 -11.51
C VAL A 362 -6.54 16.29 -12.60
N SER A 363 -6.08 17.28 -13.37
CA SER A 363 -6.82 17.83 -14.50
C SER A 363 -7.15 16.75 -15.53
N ALA A 364 -6.16 15.95 -15.93
CA ALA A 364 -6.36 14.83 -16.86
C ALA A 364 -7.37 13.81 -16.30
N ALA A 365 -7.31 13.50 -14.99
CA ALA A 365 -8.23 12.59 -14.32
C ALA A 365 -9.68 13.14 -14.29
N VAL A 366 -9.86 14.43 -14.02
CA VAL A 366 -11.17 15.11 -14.06
C VAL A 366 -11.75 15.05 -15.47
N LEU A 367 -10.97 15.44 -16.48
CA LEU A 367 -11.40 15.43 -17.88
C LEU A 367 -11.71 14.02 -18.39
N TYR A 368 -10.98 13.02 -17.94
CA TYR A 368 -11.26 11.62 -18.20
C TYR A 368 -12.58 11.19 -17.52
N ALA A 369 -12.72 11.43 -16.22
CA ALA A 369 -13.90 11.04 -15.45
C ALA A 369 -15.20 11.68 -15.98
N ARG A 370 -15.16 12.93 -16.45
CA ARG A 370 -16.31 13.62 -17.05
C ARG A 370 -16.88 12.96 -18.31
N LYS A 371 -16.10 12.15 -18.98
CA LYS A 371 -16.55 11.40 -20.19
C LYS A 371 -17.25 10.09 -19.82
N GLN A 372 -17.20 9.70 -18.55
CA GLN A 372 -17.77 8.45 -18.04
C GLN A 372 -19.13 8.74 -17.40
N ASP A 373 -20.09 7.84 -17.59
CA ASP A 373 -21.41 7.91 -16.93
C ASP A 373 -21.41 7.11 -15.62
N VAL A 374 -20.48 7.48 -14.72
CA VAL A 374 -20.31 6.82 -13.42
C VAL A 374 -20.04 7.83 -12.31
N PRO A 375 -20.34 7.51 -11.05
CA PRO A 375 -20.04 8.40 -9.92
C PRO A 375 -18.55 8.76 -9.82
N LEU A 376 -18.25 10.02 -9.55
CA LEU A 376 -16.92 10.51 -9.23
C LEU A 376 -16.82 10.81 -7.73
N SER A 377 -15.79 10.31 -7.06
CA SER A 377 -15.41 10.66 -5.70
C SER A 377 -14.01 11.25 -5.66
N VAL A 378 -13.78 12.21 -4.77
CA VAL A 378 -12.45 12.74 -4.47
C VAL A 378 -12.06 12.34 -3.07
N ARG A 379 -10.82 11.91 -2.88
CA ARG A 379 -10.30 11.47 -1.60
C ARG A 379 -8.98 12.15 -1.28
N SER A 380 -8.88 12.73 -0.10
CA SER A 380 -7.65 13.11 0.59
C SER A 380 -7.32 12.01 1.62
N GLY A 381 -7.63 12.22 2.90
CA GLY A 381 -7.43 11.23 3.96
C GLY A 381 -8.46 10.10 4.05
N GLY A 382 -9.61 10.24 3.42
CA GLY A 382 -10.67 9.22 3.48
C GLY A 382 -11.47 9.19 4.80
N HIS A 383 -11.34 10.19 5.66
CA HIS A 383 -11.98 10.24 6.99
C HIS A 383 -13.41 10.83 7.01
N GLY A 384 -13.93 11.28 5.87
CA GLY A 384 -15.28 11.85 5.79
C GLY A 384 -16.38 10.84 6.13
N ILE A 385 -17.09 11.07 7.24
CA ILE A 385 -18.20 10.20 7.70
C ILE A 385 -19.39 10.19 6.75
N SER A 386 -19.53 11.18 5.88
CA SER A 386 -20.56 11.21 4.83
C SER A 386 -20.40 10.14 3.74
N GLY A 387 -19.25 9.43 3.67
CA GLY A 387 -18.97 8.40 2.69
C GLY A 387 -18.59 8.89 1.29
N ARG A 388 -18.49 10.20 1.07
CA ARG A 388 -18.22 10.80 -0.27
C ARG A 388 -16.81 10.51 -0.80
N SER A 389 -15.89 10.06 0.04
CA SER A 389 -14.52 9.72 -0.34
C SER A 389 -14.35 8.30 -0.90
N THR A 390 -15.45 7.55 -1.07
CA THR A 390 -15.51 6.28 -1.80
C THR A 390 -16.85 6.14 -2.51
N ASN A 391 -16.95 5.17 -3.42
CA ASN A 391 -18.19 4.90 -4.16
C ASN A 391 -18.31 3.42 -4.53
N ARG A 392 -19.34 3.08 -5.31
CA ARG A 392 -19.54 1.77 -5.90
C ARG A 392 -19.72 1.91 -7.42
N GLY A 393 -18.86 1.26 -8.18
CA GLY A 393 -18.88 1.25 -9.64
C GLY A 393 -18.33 2.52 -10.31
N GLY A 394 -17.91 3.53 -9.54
CA GLY A 394 -17.42 4.79 -10.07
C GLY A 394 -15.92 4.95 -10.06
N ILE A 395 -15.46 6.18 -10.26
CA ILE A 395 -14.05 6.58 -10.24
C ILE A 395 -13.74 7.29 -8.93
N ILE A 396 -12.57 7.03 -8.35
CA ILE A 396 -12.01 7.80 -7.24
C ILE A 396 -10.75 8.51 -7.74
N ILE A 397 -10.66 9.83 -7.53
CA ILE A 397 -9.41 10.58 -7.62
C ILE A 397 -8.85 10.68 -6.19
N ASP A 398 -7.76 9.98 -5.92
CA ASP A 398 -7.13 9.86 -4.60
C ASP A 398 -5.87 10.71 -4.55
N LEU A 399 -5.94 11.80 -3.80
CA LEU A 399 -4.88 12.81 -3.67
C LEU A 399 -3.77 12.39 -2.69
N GLY A 400 -3.80 11.19 -2.13
CA GLY A 400 -2.87 10.73 -1.10
C GLY A 400 -1.38 10.80 -1.48
N SER A 401 -1.05 10.85 -2.78
CA SER A 401 0.32 11.06 -3.27
C SER A 401 0.73 12.54 -3.32
N MET A 402 -0.21 13.48 -3.21
CA MET A 402 0.06 14.93 -3.21
C MET A 402 0.24 15.42 -1.77
N ASN A 403 1.28 14.96 -1.09
CA ASN A 403 1.49 15.11 0.35
C ASN A 403 2.68 16.00 0.73
N ALA A 404 3.18 16.81 -0.18
CA ALA A 404 4.27 17.76 0.10
C ALA A 404 3.90 18.74 1.23
N ILE A 405 4.86 19.02 2.12
CA ILE A 405 4.74 19.96 3.23
C ILE A 405 5.94 20.91 3.19
N GLU A 406 5.68 22.19 2.92
CA GLU A 406 6.70 23.21 2.78
C GLU A 406 6.43 24.38 3.72
N VAL A 407 7.41 24.80 4.50
CA VAL A 407 7.37 26.05 5.25
C VAL A 407 7.91 27.14 4.32
N LEU A 408 7.02 27.98 3.78
CA LEU A 408 7.38 29.02 2.83
C LEU A 408 8.08 30.19 3.52
N ASP A 409 7.57 30.57 4.70
CA ASP A 409 8.14 31.61 5.54
C ASP A 409 7.83 31.31 7.01
N ALA A 410 8.85 30.92 7.75
CA ALA A 410 8.72 30.59 9.16
C ALA A 410 8.40 31.81 10.05
N GLN A 411 8.76 33.03 9.61
CA GLN A 411 8.52 34.23 10.41
C GLN A 411 7.06 34.67 10.36
N SER A 412 6.43 34.62 9.19
CA SER A 412 5.00 34.87 9.03
C SER A 412 4.11 33.65 9.30
N GLY A 413 4.72 32.45 9.42
CA GLY A 413 4.00 31.21 9.58
C GLY A 413 3.35 30.69 8.28
N LEU A 414 3.70 31.24 7.11
CA LEU A 414 3.10 30.83 5.84
C LEU A 414 3.66 29.46 5.41
N VAL A 415 2.75 28.49 5.21
CA VAL A 415 3.09 27.12 4.83
C VAL A 415 2.27 26.66 3.63
N ARG A 416 2.87 25.81 2.79
CA ARG A 416 2.15 25.15 1.68
C ARG A 416 2.00 23.66 1.98
N LEU A 417 0.77 23.17 1.88
CA LEU A 417 0.41 21.79 2.16
C LEU A 417 -0.29 21.16 0.96
N GLY A 418 0.22 20.03 0.49
CA GLY A 418 -0.48 19.18 -0.46
C GLY A 418 -1.78 18.64 0.12
N ALA A 419 -2.83 18.56 -0.67
CA ALA A 419 -4.15 18.15 -0.19
C ALA A 419 -4.19 16.70 0.33
N GLY A 420 -3.23 15.85 -0.06
CA GLY A 420 -3.08 14.47 0.40
C GLY A 420 -2.31 14.29 1.70
N ALA A 421 -1.64 15.33 2.22
CA ALA A 421 -0.87 15.27 3.47
C ALA A 421 -1.75 14.89 4.67
N ARG A 422 -1.13 14.30 5.70
CA ARG A 422 -1.80 13.95 6.97
C ARG A 422 -1.43 14.96 8.04
N TRP A 423 -2.40 15.26 8.93
CA TRP A 423 -2.18 16.26 9.98
C TRP A 423 -1.06 15.89 10.96
N SER A 424 -0.82 14.61 11.23
CA SER A 424 0.34 14.17 12.02
C SER A 424 1.68 14.49 11.36
N GLU A 425 1.78 14.38 10.03
CA GLU A 425 2.98 14.73 9.27
C GLU A 425 3.19 16.25 9.25
N VAL A 426 2.07 16.98 9.07
CA VAL A 426 2.08 18.46 9.13
C VAL A 426 2.52 18.94 10.51
N ALA A 427 1.95 18.40 11.60
CA ALA A 427 2.31 18.77 12.96
C ALA A 427 3.79 18.52 13.26
N ALA A 428 4.31 17.34 12.86
CA ALA A 428 5.72 17.02 13.02
C ALA A 428 6.62 18.02 12.28
N LYS A 429 6.27 18.35 11.02
CA LYS A 429 7.07 19.29 10.20
C LYS A 429 7.00 20.72 10.72
N LEU A 430 5.84 21.20 11.15
CA LEU A 430 5.69 22.54 11.72
C LEU A 430 6.41 22.67 13.06
N GLY A 431 6.38 21.61 13.88
CA GLY A 431 7.08 21.55 15.17
C GLY A 431 8.57 21.78 15.06
N GLU A 432 9.26 21.37 13.96
CA GLU A 432 10.65 21.67 13.67
C GLU A 432 10.95 23.18 13.63
N HIS A 433 9.92 23.98 13.36
CA HIS A 433 10.00 25.46 13.25
C HIS A 433 9.34 26.19 14.43
N GLY A 434 8.90 25.47 15.47
CA GLY A 434 8.14 26.06 16.58
C GLY A 434 6.78 26.60 16.17
N LEU A 435 6.19 26.03 15.12
CA LEU A 435 4.89 26.40 14.56
C LEU A 435 3.86 25.29 14.83
N ALA A 436 2.60 25.68 14.94
CA ALA A 436 1.45 24.78 14.99
C ALA A 436 0.29 25.35 14.20
N MET A 437 -0.70 24.51 13.92
CA MET A 437 -1.92 24.88 13.19
C MET A 437 -3.13 24.23 13.80
N SER A 438 -4.26 24.96 13.84
CA SER A 438 -5.55 24.37 14.17
C SER A 438 -5.89 23.29 13.14
N SER A 439 -6.02 22.06 13.60
CA SER A 439 -6.32 20.86 12.79
C SER A 439 -7.48 20.11 13.41
N GLY A 440 -7.71 18.85 13.06
CA GLY A 440 -8.65 18.00 13.79
C GLY A 440 -8.07 17.45 15.09
N ASP A 441 -8.77 16.48 15.63
CA ASP A 441 -8.41 15.76 16.87
C ASP A 441 -7.64 14.44 16.61
N TYR A 442 -7.47 14.06 15.33
CA TYR A 442 -6.81 12.81 14.93
C TYR A 442 -5.82 13.02 13.78
N GLY A 443 -4.55 12.70 14.02
CA GLY A 443 -3.45 12.95 13.09
C GLY A 443 -3.53 12.22 11.73
N GLY A 444 -4.27 11.12 11.63
CA GLY A 444 -4.48 10.39 10.38
C GLY A 444 -5.44 11.05 9.39
N VAL A 445 -6.14 12.12 9.77
CA VAL A 445 -7.04 12.87 8.88
C VAL A 445 -6.24 13.61 7.82
N GLY A 446 -6.75 13.63 6.58
CA GLY A 446 -6.11 14.34 5.46
C GLY A 446 -6.42 15.83 5.45
N VAL A 447 -5.43 16.61 5.01
CA VAL A 447 -5.53 18.08 4.92
C VAL A 447 -6.71 18.52 4.05
N GLY A 448 -6.85 17.97 2.83
CA GLY A 448 -7.80 18.45 1.84
C GLY A 448 -9.25 18.46 2.30
N GLY A 449 -9.71 17.37 2.93
CA GLY A 449 -11.08 17.29 3.42
C GLY A 449 -11.36 18.21 4.61
N LEU A 450 -10.42 18.26 5.56
CA LEU A 450 -10.58 19.04 6.78
C LEU A 450 -10.46 20.54 6.51
N ALA A 451 -9.49 20.97 5.71
CA ALA A 451 -9.25 22.36 5.36
C ALA A 451 -10.33 22.98 4.42
N THR A 452 -11.22 22.15 3.85
CA THR A 452 -12.34 22.63 3.04
C THR A 452 -13.70 22.49 3.73
N ALA A 453 -13.76 21.81 4.88
CA ALA A 453 -15.03 21.55 5.58
C ALA A 453 -15.17 22.27 6.93
N GLY A 454 -14.06 22.76 7.49
CA GLY A 454 -14.06 23.44 8.79
C GLY A 454 -12.73 23.26 9.51
N GLY A 455 -12.51 22.07 10.10
CA GLY A 455 -11.29 21.77 10.86
C GLY A 455 -11.39 22.22 12.31
N LEU A 456 -12.26 21.56 13.05
CA LEU A 456 -12.41 21.74 14.50
C LEU A 456 -11.44 20.82 15.24
N GLY A 457 -10.57 21.40 16.08
CA GLY A 457 -9.59 20.68 16.87
C GLY A 457 -9.21 21.38 18.16
N TYR A 458 -8.15 20.91 18.81
CA TYR A 458 -7.74 21.38 20.15
C TYR A 458 -7.22 22.82 20.22
N LEU A 459 -6.98 23.46 19.10
CA LEU A 459 -6.56 24.87 19.05
C LEU A 459 -7.71 25.81 18.61
N ALA A 460 -8.90 25.28 18.33
CA ALA A 460 -9.99 26.03 17.72
C ALA A 460 -10.50 27.20 18.60
N ARG A 461 -10.49 27.07 19.93
CA ARG A 461 -10.91 28.17 20.80
C ARG A 461 -9.93 29.34 20.80
N LYS A 462 -8.64 29.09 20.67
CA LYS A 462 -7.60 30.12 20.65
C LYS A 462 -7.45 30.74 19.27
N PHE A 463 -7.37 29.94 18.23
CA PHE A 463 -6.95 30.35 16.91
C PHE A 463 -8.05 30.27 15.84
N GLY A 464 -9.22 29.71 16.11
CA GLY A 464 -10.27 29.48 15.12
C GLY A 464 -10.16 28.13 14.42
N LEU A 465 -10.93 27.96 13.34
CA LEU A 465 -10.97 26.73 12.54
C LEU A 465 -9.83 26.72 11.52
N THR A 466 -9.48 25.53 11.02
CA THR A 466 -8.45 25.41 9.96
C THR A 466 -8.80 26.24 8.73
N ILE A 467 -10.08 26.28 8.32
CA ILE A 467 -10.54 27.04 7.14
C ILE A 467 -10.32 28.55 7.26
N ASP A 468 -10.26 29.11 8.48
CA ASP A 468 -10.05 30.53 8.71
C ASP A 468 -8.64 30.97 8.30
N HIS A 469 -7.69 30.01 8.26
CA HIS A 469 -6.27 30.23 7.98
C HIS A 469 -5.86 29.90 6.55
N VAL A 470 -6.78 29.45 5.69
CA VAL A 470 -6.48 29.22 4.27
C VAL A 470 -6.30 30.56 3.57
N ALA A 471 -5.05 30.93 3.26
CA ALA A 471 -4.70 32.17 2.55
C ALA A 471 -4.85 32.03 1.04
N ALA A 472 -4.50 30.86 0.50
CA ALA A 472 -4.64 30.55 -0.93
C ALA A 472 -4.81 29.05 -1.17
N ALA A 473 -5.29 28.71 -2.35
CA ALA A 473 -5.38 27.32 -2.81
C ALA A 473 -5.12 27.21 -4.31
N GLU A 474 -4.52 26.09 -4.74
CA GLU A 474 -4.49 25.66 -6.13
C GLU A 474 -5.63 24.68 -6.34
N ILE A 475 -6.44 24.90 -7.38
CA ILE A 475 -7.70 24.20 -7.57
C ILE A 475 -7.82 23.76 -9.04
N VAL A 476 -8.14 22.48 -9.25
CA VAL A 476 -8.52 21.97 -10.56
C VAL A 476 -10.05 22.04 -10.68
N LEU A 477 -10.51 22.83 -11.63
CA LEU A 477 -11.93 23.03 -11.91
C LEU A 477 -12.52 21.85 -12.71
N ALA A 478 -13.86 21.79 -12.76
CA ALA A 478 -14.56 20.75 -13.49
C ALA A 478 -14.26 20.74 -15.01
N ASP A 479 -13.83 21.83 -15.60
CA ASP A 479 -13.41 21.93 -17.01
C ASP A 479 -11.93 21.63 -17.24
N GLY A 480 -11.20 21.22 -16.17
CA GLY A 480 -9.79 20.86 -16.18
C GLY A 480 -8.84 22.05 -16.03
N ARG A 481 -9.31 23.28 -15.96
CA ARG A 481 -8.44 24.43 -15.69
C ARG A 481 -7.86 24.34 -14.28
N ILE A 482 -6.57 24.65 -14.15
CA ILE A 482 -5.86 24.80 -12.89
C ILE A 482 -5.84 26.28 -12.57
N VAL A 483 -6.40 26.66 -11.43
CA VAL A 483 -6.51 28.05 -11.01
C VAL A 483 -5.95 28.22 -9.61
N ARG A 484 -5.33 29.37 -9.35
CA ARG A 484 -4.98 29.83 -8.01
C ARG A 484 -6.11 30.73 -7.49
N ALA A 485 -6.62 30.42 -6.33
CA ALA A 485 -7.59 31.25 -5.60
C ALA A 485 -6.92 31.84 -4.38
N ASP A 486 -6.92 33.16 -4.27
CA ASP A 486 -6.46 33.92 -3.13
C ASP A 486 -7.29 35.22 -2.99
N LYS A 487 -6.91 36.12 -2.07
CA LYS A 487 -7.66 37.38 -1.84
C LYS A 487 -7.71 38.33 -3.06
N ASP A 488 -6.75 38.20 -3.98
CA ASP A 488 -6.60 39.04 -5.15
C ASP A 488 -6.99 38.34 -6.46
N ASN A 489 -6.95 37.00 -6.48
CA ASN A 489 -7.29 36.16 -7.63
C ASN A 489 -8.40 35.20 -7.24
N GLU A 490 -9.49 35.14 -8.02
CA GLU A 490 -10.64 34.26 -7.79
C GLU A 490 -11.13 34.28 -6.32
N PRO A 491 -11.36 35.48 -5.68
CA PRO A 491 -11.68 35.59 -4.26
C PRO A 491 -13.00 34.89 -3.89
N ASP A 492 -13.97 34.87 -4.79
CA ASP A 492 -15.23 34.15 -4.59
C ASP A 492 -15.03 32.62 -4.54
N LEU A 493 -14.06 32.11 -5.32
CA LEU A 493 -13.70 30.70 -5.28
C LEU A 493 -12.96 30.36 -3.98
N LEU A 494 -12.05 31.24 -3.52
CA LEU A 494 -11.41 31.09 -2.21
C LEU A 494 -12.45 31.04 -1.08
N TRP A 495 -13.44 31.97 -1.11
CA TRP A 495 -14.54 31.95 -0.16
C TRP A 495 -15.34 30.64 -0.23
N ALA A 496 -15.66 30.18 -1.44
CA ALA A 496 -16.49 28.99 -1.65
C ALA A 496 -15.83 27.70 -1.13
N ILE A 497 -14.51 27.53 -1.31
CA ILE A 497 -13.80 26.33 -0.83
C ILE A 497 -13.67 26.29 0.70
N ARG A 498 -13.77 27.44 1.37
CA ARG A 498 -13.78 27.54 2.83
C ARG A 498 -15.15 27.14 3.39
N GLY A 499 -15.40 25.82 3.47
CA GLY A 499 -16.61 25.24 4.07
C GLY A 499 -17.49 24.41 3.11
N ALA A 500 -17.42 24.65 1.79
CA ALA A 500 -18.23 23.90 0.81
C ALA A 500 -17.61 22.57 0.38
N GLY A 501 -16.40 22.23 0.84
CA GLY A 501 -15.70 21.01 0.43
C GLY A 501 -15.38 20.99 -1.05
N GLY A 502 -15.44 19.81 -1.68
CA GLY A 502 -15.09 19.59 -3.09
C GLY A 502 -16.14 19.98 -4.13
N ASN A 503 -17.11 20.86 -3.81
CA ASN A 503 -18.20 21.17 -4.74
C ASN A 503 -17.80 22.14 -5.86
N PHE A 504 -16.71 22.87 -5.71
CA PHE A 504 -16.27 23.89 -6.68
C PHE A 504 -15.01 23.49 -7.45
N GLY A 505 -14.41 22.37 -7.13
CA GLY A 505 -13.21 21.85 -7.76
C GLY A 505 -12.43 20.93 -6.83
N ILE A 506 -11.30 20.42 -7.32
CA ILE A 506 -10.38 19.58 -6.56
C ILE A 506 -9.21 20.44 -6.13
N VAL A 507 -9.08 20.71 -4.84
CA VAL A 507 -7.93 21.42 -4.30
C VAL A 507 -6.73 20.48 -4.29
N THR A 508 -5.63 20.89 -4.90
CA THR A 508 -4.37 20.13 -4.99
C THR A 508 -3.36 20.56 -3.94
N SER A 509 -3.33 21.86 -3.60
CA SER A 509 -2.54 22.39 -2.51
C SER A 509 -3.19 23.60 -1.85
N PHE A 510 -2.82 23.86 -0.60
CA PHE A 510 -3.25 25.01 0.19
C PHE A 510 -2.04 25.80 0.64
N GLU A 511 -2.16 27.13 0.73
CA GLU A 511 -1.30 27.97 1.54
C GLU A 511 -2.08 28.39 2.78
N LEU A 512 -1.50 28.13 3.96
CA LEU A 512 -2.14 28.37 5.25
C LEU A 512 -1.20 29.16 6.16
N GLU A 513 -1.80 29.87 7.12
CA GLU A 513 -1.09 30.61 8.15
C GLU A 513 -1.04 29.80 9.44
N ALA A 514 0.16 29.32 9.79
CA ALA A 514 0.47 28.66 11.06
C ALA A 514 0.83 29.68 12.14
N TYR A 515 0.76 29.27 13.41
CA TYR A 515 1.07 30.16 14.53
C TYR A 515 2.31 29.73 15.29
N PRO A 516 3.03 30.66 15.93
CA PRO A 516 4.06 30.32 16.91
C PRO A 516 3.45 29.57 18.10
N LEU A 517 3.70 28.28 18.16
CA LEU A 517 3.31 27.40 19.26
C LEU A 517 4.15 26.13 19.18
N GLY A 518 4.88 25.81 20.24
CA GLY A 518 5.69 24.60 20.32
C GLY A 518 4.96 23.53 21.15
N ASN A 519 5.13 23.59 22.45
CA ASN A 519 4.48 22.63 23.34
C ASN A 519 3.11 23.14 23.83
N VAL A 520 2.30 22.16 24.22
CA VAL A 520 0.98 22.36 24.85
C VAL A 520 0.90 21.50 26.10
N ILE A 521 0.00 21.84 27.00
CA ILE A 521 -0.32 20.98 28.14
C ILE A 521 -1.59 20.22 27.81
N GLN A 522 -1.45 18.88 27.69
CA GLN A 522 -2.58 17.98 27.47
C GLN A 522 -3.00 17.36 28.80
N ALA A 523 -4.30 17.33 29.06
CA ALA A 523 -4.87 16.65 30.23
C ALA A 523 -5.95 15.66 29.83
N VAL A 524 -6.05 14.57 30.57
CA VAL A 524 -7.14 13.61 30.51
C VAL A 524 -7.76 13.52 31.88
N GLN A 525 -9.06 13.77 31.97
CA GLN A 525 -9.85 13.64 33.19
C GLN A 525 -10.95 12.60 32.96
N VAL A 526 -11.10 11.66 33.86
CA VAL A 526 -12.14 10.63 33.81
C VAL A 526 -13.08 10.84 34.99
N PHE A 527 -14.34 11.04 34.69
CA PHE A 527 -15.39 11.26 35.67
C PHE A 527 -16.28 10.04 35.81
N ASP A 528 -16.88 9.87 37.00
CA ASP A 528 -18.01 8.98 37.19
C ASP A 528 -19.18 9.47 36.35
N GLY A 529 -19.64 8.63 35.43
CA GLY A 529 -20.74 8.94 34.49
C GLY A 529 -22.10 8.51 34.99
N SER A 530 -22.26 8.16 36.26
CA SER A 530 -23.58 7.78 36.84
C SER A 530 -24.62 8.90 36.72
N ASP A 531 -24.18 10.17 36.85
CA ASP A 531 -24.95 11.38 36.51
C ASP A 531 -24.43 12.02 35.22
N MET A 532 -24.46 11.30 34.11
CA MET A 532 -23.93 11.76 32.82
C MET A 532 -24.52 13.09 32.36
N ALA A 533 -25.81 13.29 32.57
CA ALA A 533 -26.48 14.55 32.19
C ALA A 533 -25.94 15.75 32.96
N GLY A 534 -25.80 15.61 34.29
CA GLY A 534 -25.26 16.68 35.14
C GLY A 534 -23.78 16.93 34.87
N VAL A 535 -22.98 15.88 34.59
CA VAL A 535 -21.56 16.03 34.18
C VAL A 535 -21.44 16.82 32.89
N LEU A 536 -22.25 16.51 31.88
CA LEU A 536 -22.24 17.20 30.58
C LEU A 536 -22.64 18.68 30.73
N GLU A 537 -23.68 18.97 31.51
CA GLU A 537 -24.18 20.35 31.75
C GLU A 537 -23.09 21.18 32.44
N ARG A 538 -22.56 20.70 33.56
CA ARG A 538 -21.51 21.41 34.32
C ARG A 538 -20.23 21.57 33.49
N TRP A 539 -19.77 20.50 32.82
CA TRP A 539 -18.60 20.57 31.96
C TRP A 539 -18.78 21.62 30.86
N GLY A 540 -19.94 21.67 30.19
CA GLY A 540 -20.24 22.66 29.17
C GLY A 540 -20.13 24.10 29.69
N ALA A 541 -20.73 24.40 30.86
CA ALA A 541 -20.65 25.71 31.50
C ALA A 541 -19.21 26.08 31.89
N LEU A 542 -18.44 25.12 32.42
CA LEU A 542 -17.04 25.32 32.82
C LEU A 542 -16.12 25.57 31.61
N VAL A 543 -16.33 24.83 30.50
CA VAL A 543 -15.59 25.08 29.26
C VAL A 543 -15.92 26.46 28.68
N GLU A 544 -17.19 26.89 28.71
CA GLU A 544 -17.57 28.21 28.25
C GLU A 544 -16.89 29.32 29.08
N ALA A 545 -16.79 29.14 30.38
CA ALA A 545 -16.14 30.09 31.29
C ALA A 545 -14.60 30.04 31.25
N SER A 546 -14.00 29.00 30.68
CA SER A 546 -12.55 28.80 30.63
C SER A 546 -11.84 29.79 29.69
N PRO A 547 -10.52 30.07 29.91
CA PRO A 547 -9.75 30.89 29.00
C PRO A 547 -9.71 30.27 27.59
N ARG A 548 -9.50 31.09 26.56
CA ARG A 548 -9.50 30.65 25.15
C ARG A 548 -8.34 29.69 24.82
N GLU A 549 -7.30 29.70 25.62
CA GLU A 549 -6.18 28.77 25.53
C GLU A 549 -6.61 27.33 25.81
N LEU A 550 -7.65 27.10 26.60
CA LEU A 550 -8.14 25.76 26.93
C LEU A 550 -9.25 25.33 25.96
N THR A 551 -8.98 24.24 25.24
CA THR A 551 -10.02 23.52 24.47
C THR A 551 -10.20 22.13 25.09
N SER A 552 -11.43 21.70 25.27
CA SER A 552 -11.78 20.40 25.86
C SER A 552 -12.83 19.68 25.02
N PHE A 553 -12.67 18.38 24.84
CA PHE A 553 -13.64 17.45 24.27
C PHE A 553 -14.06 16.45 25.35
N LEU A 554 -15.34 16.17 25.48
CA LEU A 554 -15.85 15.20 26.42
C LEU A 554 -16.54 14.05 25.68
N MET A 555 -16.16 12.82 26.02
CA MET A 555 -16.72 11.59 25.48
C MET A 555 -17.50 10.84 26.55
N ALA A 556 -18.76 10.51 26.27
CA ALA A 556 -19.53 9.58 27.08
C ALA A 556 -19.17 8.14 26.72
N VAL A 557 -18.66 7.38 27.67
CA VAL A 557 -18.25 5.99 27.51
C VAL A 557 -19.26 5.08 28.20
N PRO A 558 -19.92 4.15 27.47
CA PRO A 558 -20.87 3.22 28.07
C PRO A 558 -20.25 2.37 29.16
N GLY A 559 -20.99 2.08 30.21
CA GLY A 559 -20.59 1.13 31.24
C GLY A 559 -20.43 -0.29 30.70
N ARG A 560 -19.62 -1.09 31.38
CA ARG A 560 -19.49 -2.55 31.19
C ARG A 560 -20.07 -3.30 32.38
N ALA A 561 -20.17 -4.63 32.29
CA ALA A 561 -20.83 -5.46 33.30
C ALA A 561 -20.30 -5.26 34.75
N ASP A 562 -19.06 -4.82 34.88
CA ASP A 562 -18.33 -4.63 36.15
C ASP A 562 -17.97 -3.15 36.42
N GLN A 563 -18.30 -2.24 35.51
CA GLN A 563 -17.92 -0.83 35.58
C GLN A 563 -19.08 0.05 35.07
N GLY A 564 -19.47 1.05 35.87
CA GLY A 564 -20.45 2.05 35.49
C GLY A 564 -20.04 2.88 34.26
N PRO A 565 -20.95 3.71 33.73
CA PRO A 565 -20.63 4.63 32.63
C PRO A 565 -19.58 5.65 33.09
N LEU A 566 -18.74 6.11 32.15
CA LEU A 566 -17.69 7.08 32.39
C LEU A 566 -17.85 8.28 31.45
N ALA A 567 -17.46 9.47 31.91
CA ALA A 567 -17.22 10.62 31.05
C ALA A 567 -15.73 10.92 31.00
N GLN A 568 -15.15 10.95 29.81
CA GLN A 568 -13.73 11.23 29.62
C GLN A 568 -13.56 12.58 28.93
N ALA A 569 -12.95 13.54 29.59
CA ALA A 569 -12.55 14.81 29.00
C ALA A 569 -11.08 14.74 28.58
N ILE A 570 -10.81 15.14 27.33
CA ILE A 570 -9.46 15.39 26.81
C ILE A 570 -9.36 16.89 26.58
N SER A 571 -8.46 17.53 27.29
CA SER A 571 -8.27 18.98 27.28
C SER A 571 -6.86 19.33 26.83
N VAL A 572 -6.73 20.40 26.05
CA VAL A 572 -5.44 20.94 25.63
C VAL A 572 -5.41 22.43 25.96
N TYR A 573 -4.40 22.81 26.72
CA TYR A 573 -4.05 24.20 26.97
C TYR A 573 -2.96 24.64 25.99
N ALA A 574 -3.27 25.60 25.14
CA ALA A 574 -2.40 26.06 24.05
C ALA A 574 -1.35 27.04 24.59
N GLY A 575 -0.32 26.53 25.27
CA GLY A 575 0.79 27.24 25.88
C GLY A 575 1.54 26.36 26.87
N GLU A 576 2.66 26.88 27.38
CA GLU A 576 3.56 26.20 28.31
C GLU A 576 3.46 26.70 29.76
N ASP A 577 2.59 27.68 30.04
CA ASP A 577 2.34 28.17 31.40
C ASP A 577 1.62 27.10 32.23
N ALA A 578 2.42 26.41 33.06
CA ALA A 578 1.94 25.29 33.84
C ALA A 578 0.94 25.71 34.93
N ASP A 579 1.11 26.89 35.53
CA ASP A 579 0.22 27.35 36.59
C ASP A 579 -1.15 27.76 36.03
N ALA A 580 -1.17 28.53 34.95
CA ALA A 580 -2.42 28.90 34.27
C ALA A 580 -3.14 27.67 33.68
N ALA A 581 -2.39 26.71 33.13
CA ALA A 581 -2.97 25.46 32.64
C ALA A 581 -3.57 24.63 33.77
N ALA A 582 -2.85 24.51 34.91
CA ALA A 582 -3.32 23.76 36.07
C ALA A 582 -4.62 24.40 36.65
N GLU A 583 -4.68 25.72 36.77
CA GLU A 583 -5.88 26.43 37.20
C GLU A 583 -7.06 26.11 36.28
N ALA A 584 -6.88 26.26 34.97
CA ALA A 584 -7.97 26.04 33.99
C ALA A 584 -8.40 24.55 33.93
N ILE A 585 -7.47 23.61 34.00
CA ILE A 585 -7.75 22.15 33.95
C ILE A 585 -8.43 21.71 35.24
N ASN A 586 -7.96 22.18 36.41
CA ASN A 586 -8.54 21.82 37.69
C ASN A 586 -9.96 22.36 37.83
N ALA A 587 -10.27 23.55 37.30
CA ALA A 587 -11.63 24.09 37.26
C ALA A 587 -12.58 23.15 36.51
N LEU A 588 -12.16 22.51 35.41
CA LEU A 588 -12.96 21.49 34.72
C LEU A 588 -13.25 20.26 35.59
N GLY A 589 -12.45 20.01 36.60
CA GLY A 589 -12.64 18.91 37.55
C GLY A 589 -13.92 19.03 38.39
N GLU A 590 -14.50 20.23 38.51
CA GLU A 590 -15.76 20.46 39.18
C GLU A 590 -17.00 19.93 38.42
N ALA A 591 -16.81 19.45 37.19
CA ALA A 591 -17.88 18.84 36.39
C ALA A 591 -18.51 17.60 37.05
N GLY A 592 -17.70 16.83 37.81
CA GLY A 592 -18.18 15.63 38.50
C GLY A 592 -17.09 14.93 39.31
N PRO A 593 -17.42 13.81 39.97
CA PRO A 593 -16.43 13.02 40.71
C PRO A 593 -15.34 12.50 39.78
N ILE A 594 -14.09 12.91 40.04
CA ILE A 594 -12.91 12.47 39.24
C ILE A 594 -12.49 11.07 39.71
N LEU A 595 -12.35 10.15 38.77
CA LEU A 595 -11.84 8.81 38.96
C LEU A 595 -10.35 8.69 38.59
N ASP A 596 -9.89 9.42 37.56
CA ASP A 596 -8.49 9.53 37.14
C ASP A 596 -8.22 10.89 36.51
N GLN A 597 -7.01 11.41 36.72
CA GLN A 597 -6.56 12.66 36.10
C GLN A 597 -5.07 12.59 35.80
N ARG A 598 -4.69 12.99 34.60
CA ARG A 598 -3.30 13.08 34.15
C ARG A 598 -3.11 14.32 33.31
N ALA A 599 -1.97 14.98 33.48
CA ALA A 599 -1.56 16.08 32.61
C ALA A 599 -0.07 15.98 32.30
N TYR A 600 0.31 16.38 31.10
CA TYR A 600 1.69 16.35 30.65
C TYR A 600 1.96 17.41 29.58
N LEU A 601 3.18 17.92 29.57
CA LEU A 601 3.69 18.78 28.52
C LEU A 601 4.06 17.93 27.30
N THR A 602 3.61 18.30 26.12
CA THR A 602 3.86 17.55 24.88
C THR A 602 3.93 18.51 23.70
N PRO A 603 4.70 18.21 22.63
CA PRO A 603 4.56 18.91 21.37
C PRO A 603 3.11 18.78 20.85
N TYR A 604 2.65 19.83 20.18
CA TYR A 604 1.32 19.79 19.57
C TYR A 604 1.29 18.94 18.32
#